data_f541cb77504d188b1e98728c6e7f3ea6
#
_entry.id   f541cb77504d188b1e98728c6e7f3ea6
#
_cell.length_a   1.000
_cell.length_b   1.000
_cell.length_c   1.000
_cell.angle_alpha   90.00
_cell.angle_beta   90.00
_cell.angle_gamma   90.00
#
_symmetry.space_group_name_H-M   'P 1'
#
loop_
_entity.id
_entity.type
_entity.pdbx_description
1 polymer ?
#
loop_
_entity_poly.entity_id
_entity_poly.type
_entity_poly.pdbx_seq_one_letter_code
_entity_poly.pdbx_strand_id
1 'polypeptide(L)'
;FDENVSELDRQALIKEAFDFKVDKNGANSIPRTFMVKDHYSDVPWSKRISGKSFWDKKWIDIEFDPVMEIDLNPEWKTLDEYSSALRKKSRAKLRRIDKDSSALVLRELSYEEVVENADKLIALYSMVYGRAGFKLGMLYKEDLVFLKKYWKDDFPVIGYYFDNELVGFQCGIVTDYSVEAFFVGFNLNENKTHSIYQRMLIEFIKQGIARGVMKISLGRTALDIKSSLGAGPKRLVCHMKVNNRPIIHSLMRAVASSSSPKIPKLKRAWDDELTSPLSISSRS
;
A
#
# COMPACT_ATOMS: atom_id res chain seq x y z
N PHE A 1 -4.14 -10.00 -12.02
CA PHE A 1 -4.46 -10.79 -13.22
C PHE A 1 -3.96 -10.01 -14.43
N ASP A 2 -3.37 -10.71 -15.40
CA ASP A 2 -3.00 -10.17 -16.70
C ASP A 2 -4.24 -9.53 -17.36
N GLU A 3 -4.08 -8.38 -17.99
CA GLU A 3 -5.16 -7.66 -18.70
C GLU A 3 -5.77 -8.49 -19.83
N ASN A 4 -4.99 -9.45 -20.37
CA ASN A 4 -5.41 -10.36 -21.43
C ASN A 4 -6.30 -11.51 -20.97
N VAL A 5 -6.47 -11.74 -19.65
CA VAL A 5 -7.36 -12.77 -19.11
C VAL A 5 -8.79 -12.26 -19.14
N SER A 6 -9.67 -12.95 -19.85
CA SER A 6 -11.09 -12.57 -19.94
C SER A 6 -11.75 -12.53 -18.55
N GLU A 7 -12.78 -11.71 -18.40
CA GLU A 7 -13.49 -11.60 -17.13
C GLU A 7 -14.14 -12.93 -16.72
N LEU A 8 -14.60 -13.72 -17.68
CA LEU A 8 -15.14 -15.05 -17.44
C LEU A 8 -14.10 -16.02 -16.91
N ASP A 9 -12.87 -15.97 -17.47
CA ASP A 9 -11.77 -16.83 -17.00
C ASP A 9 -11.29 -16.41 -15.62
N ARG A 10 -11.25 -15.10 -15.32
CA ARG A 10 -10.95 -14.60 -13.97
C ARG A 10 -11.96 -15.10 -12.95
N GLN A 11 -13.26 -15.09 -13.29
CA GLN A 11 -14.31 -15.59 -12.43
C GLN A 11 -14.23 -17.12 -12.25
N ALA A 12 -13.89 -17.85 -13.30
CA ALA A 12 -13.70 -19.31 -13.25
C ALA A 12 -12.51 -19.66 -12.35
N LEU A 13 -11.37 -18.98 -12.51
CA LEU A 13 -10.17 -19.19 -11.68
C LEU A 13 -10.40 -18.85 -10.19
N ILE A 14 -11.12 -17.77 -9.92
CA ILE A 14 -11.49 -17.42 -8.53
C ILE A 14 -12.40 -18.50 -7.95
N LYS A 15 -13.39 -18.97 -8.71
CA LYS A 15 -14.29 -20.03 -8.26
C LYS A 15 -13.51 -21.32 -7.99
N GLU A 16 -12.65 -21.73 -8.91
CA GLU A 16 -11.82 -22.92 -8.78
C GLU A 16 -10.90 -22.82 -7.55
N ALA A 17 -10.27 -21.66 -7.32
CA ALA A 17 -9.44 -21.41 -6.13
C ALA A 17 -10.22 -21.58 -4.82
N PHE A 18 -11.51 -21.22 -4.79
CA PHE A 18 -12.37 -21.41 -3.62
C PHE A 18 -12.96 -22.82 -3.50
N ASP A 19 -13.12 -23.51 -4.61
CA ASP A 19 -13.56 -24.90 -4.63
C ASP A 19 -12.39 -25.86 -4.36
N PHE A 20 -11.14 -25.37 -4.41
CA PHE A 20 -9.95 -26.15 -4.15
C PHE A 20 -9.91 -26.58 -2.68
N LYS A 21 -10.22 -27.85 -2.45
CA LYS A 21 -10.13 -28.50 -1.15
C LYS A 21 -8.65 -28.78 -0.89
N VAL A 22 -8.01 -27.97 -0.04
CA VAL A 22 -6.65 -28.25 0.42
C VAL A 22 -6.71 -29.47 1.36
N ASP A 23 -6.54 -30.62 0.80
CA ASP A 23 -6.32 -31.85 1.57
C ASP A 23 -4.82 -32.01 1.84
N LYS A 24 -4.34 -31.47 2.96
CA LYS A 24 -2.95 -31.70 3.40
C LYS A 24 -2.80 -32.94 4.27
N ASN A 25 -3.89 -33.55 4.75
CA ASN A 25 -3.84 -34.67 5.70
C ASN A 25 -4.94 -35.73 5.51
N GLY A 26 -5.53 -35.85 4.31
CA GLY A 26 -6.58 -36.86 4.08
C GLY A 26 -7.91 -36.57 4.81
N ALA A 27 -8.03 -35.46 5.51
CA ALA A 27 -9.27 -35.05 6.14
C ALA A 27 -9.90 -33.91 5.32
N ASN A 28 -11.11 -34.12 4.83
CA ASN A 28 -11.94 -33.14 4.11
C ASN A 28 -12.32 -31.95 5.01
N SER A 29 -11.36 -31.12 5.42
CA SER A 29 -11.64 -29.93 6.20
C SER A 29 -11.88 -28.74 5.31
N ILE A 30 -13.14 -28.44 5.01
CA ILE A 30 -13.53 -27.18 4.36
C ILE A 30 -13.11 -26.03 5.28
N PRO A 31 -12.32 -25.04 4.83
CA PRO A 31 -11.96 -23.87 5.64
C PRO A 31 -13.24 -23.23 6.20
N ARG A 32 -13.21 -22.91 7.49
CA ARG A 32 -14.36 -22.30 8.19
C ARG A 32 -14.63 -20.88 7.74
N THR A 33 -13.59 -20.19 7.28
CA THR A 33 -13.66 -18.80 6.84
C THR A 33 -12.77 -18.60 5.64
N PHE A 34 -13.32 -17.92 4.62
CA PHE A 34 -12.58 -17.43 3.46
C PHE A 34 -12.59 -15.91 3.47
N MET A 35 -11.50 -15.32 3.02
CA MET A 35 -11.41 -13.89 2.83
C MET A 35 -10.69 -13.57 1.52
N VAL A 36 -11.35 -12.78 0.69
CA VAL A 36 -10.75 -12.18 -0.50
C VAL A 36 -10.51 -10.71 -0.17
N LYS A 37 -9.24 -10.32 -0.12
CA LYS A 37 -8.82 -9.03 0.41
C LYS A 37 -8.52 -8.02 -0.69
N ASP A 38 -8.76 -6.76 -0.34
CA ASP A 38 -8.14 -5.61 -0.97
C ASP A 38 -8.53 -5.41 -2.45
N HIS A 39 -9.85 -5.55 -2.72
CA HIS A 39 -10.40 -5.22 -4.01
C HIS A 39 -10.77 -3.74 -4.08
N TYR A 40 -10.40 -3.07 -5.17
CA TYR A 40 -10.88 -1.72 -5.43
C TYR A 40 -12.39 -1.72 -5.62
N SER A 41 -13.09 -0.86 -4.89
CA SER A 41 -14.56 -0.82 -4.89
C SER A 41 -15.18 -0.38 -6.23
N ASP A 42 -14.41 0.30 -7.07
CA ASP A 42 -14.80 0.82 -8.39
C ASP A 42 -14.56 -0.18 -9.53
N VAL A 43 -13.83 -1.27 -9.28
CA VAL A 43 -13.62 -2.30 -10.29
C VAL A 43 -14.91 -3.12 -10.51
N PRO A 44 -15.39 -3.28 -11.77
CA PRO A 44 -16.67 -3.90 -12.06
C PRO A 44 -16.87 -5.32 -11.47
N TRP A 45 -15.79 -6.10 -11.41
CA TRP A 45 -15.86 -7.48 -10.88
C TRP A 45 -15.98 -7.51 -9.35
N SER A 46 -15.46 -6.52 -8.61
CA SER A 46 -15.66 -6.42 -7.16
C SER A 46 -17.15 -6.22 -6.83
N LYS A 47 -17.87 -5.45 -7.66
CA LYS A 47 -19.31 -5.27 -7.56
C LYS A 47 -20.09 -6.54 -7.89
N ARG A 48 -19.53 -7.45 -8.69
CA ARG A 48 -20.14 -8.73 -9.03
C ARG A 48 -19.88 -9.81 -7.98
N ILE A 49 -18.77 -9.75 -7.25
CA ILE A 49 -18.55 -10.64 -6.10
C ILE A 49 -19.56 -10.31 -5.00
N SER A 50 -19.82 -9.03 -4.73
CA SER A 50 -20.83 -8.57 -3.78
C SER A 50 -22.25 -8.65 -4.32
N GLY A 51 -22.42 -8.69 -5.63
CA GLY A 51 -23.72 -8.74 -6.32
C GLY A 51 -24.39 -10.12 -6.24
N LYS A 52 -25.72 -10.11 -6.15
CA LYS A 52 -26.61 -11.27 -5.91
C LYS A 52 -26.51 -12.45 -6.90
N SER A 53 -25.70 -12.36 -7.96
CA SER A 53 -25.72 -13.36 -9.05
C SER A 53 -24.54 -14.33 -9.07
N PHE A 54 -23.41 -14.03 -8.44
CA PHE A 54 -22.22 -14.86 -8.57
C PHE A 54 -21.87 -15.64 -7.29
N TRP A 55 -22.04 -15.01 -6.12
CA TRP A 55 -21.76 -15.63 -4.83
C TRP A 55 -23.03 -15.74 -4.01
N ASP A 56 -23.28 -16.93 -3.53
CA ASP A 56 -24.30 -17.25 -2.56
C ASP A 56 -24.43 -16.13 -1.49
N LYS A 57 -25.63 -15.86 -0.97
CA LYS A 57 -25.95 -14.84 0.07
C LYS A 57 -25.10 -14.89 1.35
N LYS A 58 -24.07 -15.73 1.36
CA LYS A 58 -23.16 -16.02 2.48
C LYS A 58 -21.92 -15.14 2.52
N TRP A 59 -21.70 -14.27 1.54
CA TRP A 59 -20.58 -13.34 1.55
C TRP A 59 -20.93 -12.03 2.26
N ILE A 60 -19.94 -11.50 3.00
CA ILE A 60 -20.03 -10.26 3.75
C ILE A 60 -18.97 -9.31 3.19
N ASP A 61 -19.41 -8.14 2.78
CA ASP A 61 -18.51 -7.08 2.34
C ASP A 61 -18.08 -6.24 3.54
N ILE A 62 -16.78 -6.09 3.70
CA ILE A 62 -16.16 -5.30 4.77
C ILE A 62 -15.29 -4.24 4.14
N GLU A 63 -15.59 -2.98 4.40
CA GLU A 63 -14.73 -1.86 4.03
C GLU A 63 -13.72 -1.60 5.16
N PHE A 64 -12.45 -1.42 4.78
CA PHE A 64 -11.38 -0.98 5.67
C PHE A 64 -10.94 0.43 5.31
N ASP A 65 -10.03 1.00 6.12
CA ASP A 65 -9.41 2.29 5.80
C ASP A 65 -8.87 2.30 4.36
N PRO A 66 -9.07 3.40 3.61
CA PRO A 66 -8.66 3.47 2.23
C PRO A 66 -7.15 3.39 2.09
N VAL A 67 -6.68 2.83 0.99
CA VAL A 67 -5.30 2.99 0.58
C VAL A 67 -5.09 4.39 -0.01
N MET A 68 -3.95 5.00 0.29
CA MET A 68 -3.60 6.32 -0.25
C MET A 68 -2.70 6.14 -1.46
N GLU A 69 -3.18 6.60 -2.62
CA GLU A 69 -2.48 6.44 -3.90
C GLU A 69 -2.22 7.78 -4.56
N ILE A 70 -1.12 7.85 -5.30
CA ILE A 70 -0.78 8.95 -6.19
C ILE A 70 -0.84 8.41 -7.62
N ASP A 71 -1.69 8.99 -8.45
CA ASP A 71 -1.66 8.77 -9.88
C ASP A 71 -0.60 9.70 -10.47
N LEU A 72 0.41 9.14 -11.17
CA LEU A 72 1.50 9.90 -11.78
C LEU A 72 1.17 10.26 -13.22
N ASN A 73 1.55 11.46 -13.63
CA ASN A 73 1.56 11.82 -15.04
C ASN A 73 2.83 11.21 -15.67
N PRO A 74 2.73 10.40 -16.72
CA PRO A 74 3.88 9.78 -17.39
C PRO A 74 4.85 10.79 -18.01
N GLU A 75 4.43 12.03 -18.24
CA GLU A 75 5.27 13.12 -18.72
C GLU A 75 6.25 13.64 -17.67
N TRP A 76 5.99 13.43 -16.38
CA TRP A 76 6.89 13.87 -15.31
C TRP A 76 8.16 13.01 -15.28
N LYS A 77 9.30 13.70 -15.34
CA LYS A 77 10.64 13.10 -15.30
C LYS A 77 11.40 13.47 -14.02
N THR A 78 10.92 14.49 -13.32
CA THR A 78 11.58 15.03 -12.12
C THR A 78 10.58 15.30 -11.00
N LEU A 79 11.10 15.33 -9.76
CA LEU A 79 10.29 15.75 -8.60
C LEU A 79 9.86 17.21 -8.71
N ASP A 80 10.62 18.06 -9.41
CA ASP A 80 10.28 19.47 -9.57
C ASP A 80 9.05 19.65 -10.49
N GLU A 81 8.91 18.85 -11.54
CA GLU A 81 7.71 18.83 -12.39
C GLU A 81 6.50 18.37 -11.59
N TYR A 82 6.63 17.28 -10.84
CA TYR A 82 5.60 16.84 -9.90
C TYR A 82 5.23 17.94 -8.90
N SER A 83 6.22 18.54 -8.24
CA SER A 83 6.03 19.60 -7.26
C SER A 83 5.34 20.81 -7.86
N SER A 84 5.65 21.18 -9.09
CA SER A 84 5.07 22.32 -9.79
C SER A 84 3.57 22.15 -10.05
N ALA A 85 3.10 20.93 -10.23
CA ALA A 85 1.69 20.61 -10.40
C ALA A 85 0.89 20.66 -9.07
N LEU A 86 1.56 20.69 -7.93
CA LEU A 86 0.91 20.76 -6.62
C LEU A 86 0.51 22.20 -6.27
N ARG A 87 -0.49 22.37 -5.42
CA ARG A 87 -0.86 23.66 -4.80
C ARG A 87 0.30 24.24 -4.00
N LYS A 88 0.37 25.58 -3.90
CA LYS A 88 1.40 26.33 -3.17
C LYS A 88 1.68 25.77 -1.77
N LYS A 89 0.64 25.37 -1.02
CA LYS A 89 0.77 24.83 0.33
C LYS A 89 1.46 23.46 0.35
N SER A 90 1.15 22.59 -0.60
CA SER A 90 1.76 21.28 -0.77
C SER A 90 3.21 21.38 -1.24
N ARG A 91 3.52 22.28 -2.19
CA ARG A 91 4.89 22.61 -2.59
C ARG A 91 5.73 23.12 -1.42
N ALA A 92 5.18 24.01 -0.59
CA ALA A 92 5.87 24.51 0.60
C ALA A 92 6.15 23.37 1.61
N LYS A 93 5.23 22.41 1.73
CA LYS A 93 5.40 21.24 2.59
C LYS A 93 6.53 20.35 2.08
N LEU A 94 6.58 20.07 0.77
CA LEU A 94 7.67 19.31 0.15
C LEU A 94 9.04 19.96 0.43
N ARG A 95 9.18 21.25 0.17
CA ARG A 95 10.43 21.99 0.43
C ARG A 95 10.83 21.96 1.91
N ARG A 96 9.85 22.04 2.80
CA ARG A 96 10.12 21.95 4.24
C ARG A 96 10.65 20.57 4.61
N ILE A 97 10.03 19.50 4.12
CA ILE A 97 10.52 18.13 4.39
C ILE A 97 11.95 17.95 3.86
N ASP A 98 12.22 18.42 2.65
CA ASP A 98 13.55 18.35 2.06
C ASP A 98 14.59 19.09 2.92
N LYS A 99 14.26 20.29 3.40
CA LYS A 99 15.11 21.05 4.33
C LYS A 99 15.29 20.33 5.66
N ASP A 100 14.21 19.85 6.29
CA ASP A 100 14.27 19.19 7.60
C ASP A 100 15.05 17.88 7.55
N SER A 101 15.11 17.22 6.38
CA SER A 101 15.81 15.96 6.15
C SER A 101 17.17 16.11 5.44
N SER A 102 17.68 17.33 5.26
CA SER A 102 18.89 17.60 4.47
C SER A 102 20.17 17.00 5.05
N ALA A 103 20.21 16.74 6.36
CA ALA A 103 21.33 16.08 7.02
C ALA A 103 21.34 14.54 6.84
N LEU A 104 20.28 13.97 6.29
CA LEU A 104 20.22 12.53 6.05
C LEU A 104 20.95 12.16 4.76
N VAL A 105 21.79 11.14 4.84
CA VAL A 105 22.39 10.48 3.69
C VAL A 105 21.55 9.26 3.34
N LEU A 106 21.07 9.20 2.09
CA LEU A 106 20.22 8.12 1.59
C LEU A 106 21.03 7.22 0.66
N ARG A 107 20.91 5.91 0.84
CA ARG A 107 21.63 4.94 0.02
C ARG A 107 20.79 3.69 -0.18
N GLU A 108 20.70 3.19 -1.40
CA GLU A 108 20.14 1.88 -1.65
C GLU A 108 21.11 0.80 -1.12
N LEU A 109 20.56 -0.18 -0.42
CA LEU A 109 21.31 -1.29 0.15
C LEU A 109 21.36 -2.46 -0.85
N SER A 110 22.55 -3.02 -1.07
CA SER A 110 22.74 -4.27 -1.78
C SER A 110 22.12 -5.44 -1.01
N TYR A 111 22.08 -6.61 -1.63
CA TYR A 111 21.64 -7.83 -0.93
C TYR A 111 22.51 -8.13 0.28
N GLU A 112 23.83 -8.04 0.12
CA GLU A 112 24.82 -8.30 1.17
C GLU A 112 24.65 -7.31 2.34
N GLU A 113 24.45 -6.04 2.04
CA GLU A 113 24.21 -5.01 3.05
C GLU A 113 22.87 -5.22 3.79
N VAL A 114 21.84 -5.71 3.11
CA VAL A 114 20.57 -6.07 3.78
C VAL A 114 20.79 -7.26 4.72
N VAL A 115 21.55 -8.27 4.32
CA VAL A 115 21.90 -9.41 5.19
C VAL A 115 22.70 -8.94 6.41
N GLU A 116 23.74 -8.14 6.20
CA GLU A 116 24.59 -7.61 7.28
C GLU A 116 23.81 -6.76 8.28
N ASN A 117 22.90 -5.93 7.80
CA ASN A 117 22.15 -4.99 8.64
C ASN A 117 20.78 -5.55 9.07
N ALA A 118 20.43 -6.81 8.78
CA ALA A 118 19.09 -7.36 8.95
C ALA A 118 18.53 -7.16 10.37
N ASP A 119 19.31 -7.42 11.42
CA ASP A 119 18.88 -7.24 12.80
C ASP A 119 18.60 -5.75 13.13
N LYS A 120 19.41 -4.82 12.61
CA LYS A 120 19.21 -3.36 12.78
C LYS A 120 17.97 -2.88 12.02
N LEU A 121 17.76 -3.36 10.81
CA LEU A 121 16.56 -3.07 10.01
C LEU A 121 15.28 -3.52 10.72
N ILE A 122 15.26 -4.73 11.27
CA ILE A 122 14.11 -5.25 12.03
C ILE A 122 13.92 -4.50 13.35
N ALA A 123 15.00 -4.09 14.02
CA ALA A 123 14.87 -3.25 15.21
C ALA A 123 14.20 -1.91 14.89
N LEU A 124 14.58 -1.24 13.81
CA LEU A 124 13.96 0.00 13.33
C LEU A 124 12.50 -0.21 12.92
N TYR A 125 12.19 -1.30 12.22
CA TYR A 125 10.81 -1.67 11.89
C TYR A 125 9.96 -1.86 13.17
N SER A 126 10.50 -2.58 14.16
CA SER A 126 9.82 -2.86 15.42
C SER A 126 9.46 -1.61 16.21
N MET A 127 10.25 -0.53 16.12
CA MET A 127 9.92 0.77 16.73
C MET A 127 8.65 1.38 16.13
N VAL A 128 8.44 1.22 14.84
CA VAL A 128 7.24 1.71 14.13
C VAL A 128 6.07 0.76 14.36
N TYR A 129 6.29 -0.55 14.17
CA TYR A 129 5.28 -1.59 14.34
C TYR A 129 4.70 -1.61 15.76
N GLY A 130 5.52 -1.36 16.79
CA GLY A 130 5.09 -1.28 18.18
C GLY A 130 3.98 -0.26 18.43
N ARG A 131 3.92 0.81 17.63
CA ARG A 131 2.94 1.90 17.73
C ARG A 131 1.70 1.70 16.85
N ALA A 132 1.69 0.69 15.99
CA ALA A 132 0.54 0.42 15.13
C ALA A 132 -0.67 -0.03 15.98
N GLY A 133 -1.82 0.61 15.76
CA GLY A 133 -3.06 0.26 16.46
C GLY A 133 -3.63 -1.09 16.05
N PHE A 134 -3.36 -1.51 14.80
CA PHE A 134 -3.78 -2.79 14.25
C PHE A 134 -2.57 -3.53 13.65
N LYS A 135 -2.40 -4.80 14.01
CA LYS A 135 -1.25 -5.62 13.65
C LYS A 135 -1.72 -6.92 13.02
N LEU A 136 -1.44 -7.10 11.73
CA LEU A 136 -1.82 -8.30 10.98
C LEU A 136 -0.72 -9.38 10.92
N GLY A 137 0.51 -8.99 11.12
CA GLY A 137 1.66 -9.87 11.05
C GLY A 137 2.91 -9.07 11.38
N MET A 138 3.99 -9.74 11.63
CA MET A 138 5.29 -9.16 11.93
C MET A 138 6.26 -9.51 10.81
N LEU A 139 7.08 -8.55 10.40
CA LEU A 139 8.18 -8.79 9.49
C LEU A 139 9.35 -9.39 10.28
N TYR A 140 9.87 -10.50 9.82
CA TYR A 140 11.09 -11.11 10.34
C TYR A 140 12.27 -10.79 9.42
N LYS A 141 13.49 -10.93 9.94
CA LYS A 141 14.70 -10.65 9.16
C LYS A 141 14.84 -11.59 7.96
N GLU A 142 14.44 -12.84 8.14
CA GLU A 142 14.44 -13.85 7.09
C GLU A 142 13.52 -13.47 5.92
N ASP A 143 12.35 -12.86 6.22
CA ASP A 143 11.41 -12.38 5.20
C ASP A 143 12.02 -11.24 4.39
N LEU A 144 12.65 -10.26 5.07
CA LEU A 144 13.27 -9.11 4.41
C LEU A 144 14.42 -9.55 3.49
N VAL A 145 15.31 -10.42 3.99
CA VAL A 145 16.42 -11.00 3.24
C VAL A 145 15.90 -11.82 2.05
N PHE A 146 14.87 -12.65 2.28
CA PHE A 146 14.24 -13.43 1.22
C PHE A 146 13.67 -12.51 0.11
N LEU A 147 12.92 -11.49 0.46
CA LEU A 147 12.33 -10.56 -0.51
C LEU A 147 13.42 -9.87 -1.34
N LYS A 148 14.48 -9.32 -0.71
CA LYS A 148 15.58 -8.68 -1.43
C LYS A 148 16.31 -9.66 -2.37
N LYS A 149 16.50 -10.92 -1.93
CA LYS A 149 17.15 -11.96 -2.74
C LYS A 149 16.39 -12.28 -4.02
N TYR A 150 15.06 -12.46 -3.91
CA TYR A 150 14.27 -12.97 -5.02
C TYR A 150 13.72 -11.86 -5.93
N TRP A 151 13.43 -10.68 -5.40
CA TRP A 151 12.91 -9.56 -6.17
C TRP A 151 13.99 -8.58 -6.63
N LYS A 152 15.20 -8.66 -6.09
CA LYS A 152 16.39 -7.89 -6.51
C LYS A 152 16.10 -6.38 -6.64
N ASP A 153 16.19 -5.86 -7.86
CA ASP A 153 15.98 -4.45 -8.19
C ASP A 153 14.49 -4.03 -8.11
N ASP A 154 13.57 -4.99 -8.15
CA ASP A 154 12.15 -4.76 -7.97
C ASP A 154 11.74 -4.69 -6.48
N PHE A 155 12.71 -4.90 -5.58
CA PHE A 155 12.57 -4.69 -4.14
C PHE A 155 13.68 -3.80 -3.61
N PRO A 156 13.68 -2.48 -3.97
CA PRO A 156 14.65 -1.53 -3.44
C PRO A 156 14.50 -1.40 -1.93
N VAL A 157 15.62 -1.43 -1.22
CA VAL A 157 15.73 -1.15 0.21
C VAL A 157 16.63 0.08 0.37
N ILE A 158 16.05 1.20 0.80
CA ILE A 158 16.78 2.46 0.99
C ILE A 158 17.08 2.65 2.46
N GLY A 159 18.36 2.72 2.81
CA GLY A 159 18.84 3.09 4.14
C GLY A 159 18.93 4.61 4.30
N TYR A 160 18.57 5.11 5.46
CA TYR A 160 18.67 6.51 5.89
C TYR A 160 19.71 6.62 6.99
N TYR A 161 20.75 7.38 6.74
CA TYR A 161 21.89 7.53 7.66
C TYR A 161 21.95 8.96 8.19
N PHE A 162 22.24 9.08 9.48
CA PHE A 162 22.58 10.33 10.14
C PHE A 162 23.83 10.09 10.99
N ASP A 163 24.86 10.93 10.86
CA ASP A 163 26.17 10.76 11.50
C ASP A 163 26.74 9.33 11.32
N ASN A 164 26.65 8.78 10.11
CA ASN A 164 27.03 7.42 9.73
C ASN A 164 26.23 6.28 10.39
N GLU A 165 25.23 6.61 11.20
CA GLU A 165 24.34 5.62 11.81
C GLU A 165 23.10 5.38 10.95
N LEU A 166 22.74 4.12 10.74
CA LEU A 166 21.49 3.75 10.08
C LEU A 166 20.32 4.06 11.02
N VAL A 167 19.58 5.13 10.74
CA VAL A 167 18.48 5.64 11.55
C VAL A 167 17.09 5.35 10.97
N GLY A 168 17.03 4.86 9.74
CA GLY A 168 15.77 4.47 9.11
C GLY A 168 15.98 3.65 7.85
N PHE A 169 14.94 2.97 7.42
CA PHE A 169 14.88 2.33 6.11
C PHE A 169 13.46 2.30 5.57
N GLN A 170 13.35 2.26 4.26
CA GLN A 170 12.13 1.92 3.54
C GLN A 170 12.39 0.82 2.54
N CYS A 171 11.39 0.01 2.24
CA CYS A 171 11.38 -0.86 1.09
C CYS A 171 10.02 -0.82 0.39
N GLY A 172 10.03 -1.13 -0.88
CA GLY A 172 8.84 -1.16 -1.72
C GLY A 172 8.91 -2.28 -2.73
N ILE A 173 7.79 -2.59 -3.34
CA ILE A 173 7.71 -3.49 -4.49
C ILE A 173 7.50 -2.61 -5.73
N VAL A 174 8.34 -2.80 -6.72
CA VAL A 174 8.27 -2.08 -7.99
C VAL A 174 7.79 -3.03 -9.08
N THR A 175 6.79 -2.60 -9.82
CA THR A 175 6.28 -3.29 -11.00
C THR A 175 6.37 -2.37 -12.21
N ASP A 176 6.06 -2.84 -13.40
CA ASP A 176 5.97 -1.99 -14.59
C ASP A 176 4.87 -0.92 -14.50
N TYR A 177 3.92 -1.10 -13.58
CA TYR A 177 2.76 -0.23 -13.42
C TYR A 177 2.79 0.63 -12.16
N SER A 178 3.34 0.12 -11.05
CA SER A 178 3.25 0.79 -9.75
C SER A 178 4.49 0.63 -8.88
N VAL A 179 4.64 1.56 -7.94
CA VAL A 179 5.48 1.41 -6.74
C VAL A 179 4.56 1.22 -5.55
N GLU A 180 4.70 0.09 -4.86
CA GLU A 180 3.97 -0.22 -3.64
C GLU A 180 4.88 0.01 -2.42
N ALA A 181 4.58 1.02 -1.59
CA ALA A 181 5.27 1.22 -0.31
C ALA A 181 4.95 0.03 0.61
N PHE A 182 5.99 -0.71 1.01
CA PHE A 182 5.78 -1.98 1.70
C PHE A 182 6.10 -1.89 3.18
N PHE A 183 7.37 -1.83 3.56
CA PHE A 183 7.77 -1.67 4.96
C PHE A 183 8.61 -0.43 5.17
N VAL A 184 8.45 0.18 6.33
CA VAL A 184 9.28 1.29 6.81
C VAL A 184 9.68 1.05 8.26
N GLY A 185 10.90 1.40 8.60
CA GLY A 185 11.39 1.38 9.96
C GLY A 185 12.24 2.61 10.23
N PHE A 186 12.12 3.24 11.39
CA PHE A 186 12.92 4.41 11.71
C PHE A 186 13.02 4.65 13.23
N ASN A 187 14.12 5.26 13.63
CA ASN A 187 14.29 5.77 14.97
C ASN A 187 13.31 6.91 15.22
N LEU A 188 12.51 6.77 16.28
CA LEU A 188 11.42 7.70 16.56
C LEU A 188 11.88 9.09 17.00
N ASN A 189 13.05 9.18 17.62
CA ASN A 189 13.64 10.46 18.04
C ASN A 189 14.23 11.19 16.84
N GLU A 190 15.01 10.50 16.03
CA GLU A 190 15.57 11.05 14.77
C GLU A 190 14.47 11.47 13.80
N ASN A 191 13.37 10.73 13.75
CA ASN A 191 12.23 11.11 12.91
C ASN A 191 11.59 12.45 13.31
N LYS A 192 11.60 12.80 14.61
CA LYS A 192 11.09 14.11 15.06
C LYS A 192 11.96 15.26 14.57
N THR A 193 13.28 15.06 14.55
CA THR A 193 14.27 16.07 14.15
C THR A 193 14.40 16.17 12.64
N HIS A 194 14.48 15.02 11.95
CA HIS A 194 14.84 14.93 10.55
C HIS A 194 13.69 14.56 9.62
N SER A 195 12.44 14.49 10.11
CA SER A 195 11.26 14.18 9.28
C SER A 195 11.43 12.91 8.43
N ILE A 196 12.07 11.85 8.95
CA ILE A 196 12.47 10.65 8.22
C ILE A 196 11.30 10.01 7.49
N TYR A 197 10.18 9.77 8.19
CA TYR A 197 8.99 9.17 7.57
C TYR A 197 8.44 10.01 6.41
N GLN A 198 8.43 11.33 6.57
CA GLN A 198 7.95 12.23 5.52
C GLN A 198 8.90 12.23 4.33
N ARG A 199 10.20 12.14 4.55
CA ARG A 199 11.22 11.97 3.51
C ARG A 199 11.02 10.64 2.76
N MET A 200 10.72 9.54 3.45
CA MET A 200 10.40 8.25 2.82
C MET A 200 9.27 8.35 1.83
N LEU A 201 8.21 9.09 2.16
CA LEU A 201 7.09 9.31 1.23
C LEU A 201 7.54 10.05 -0.06
N ILE A 202 8.46 11.01 0.06
CA ILE A 202 9.02 11.71 -1.10
C ILE A 202 9.89 10.78 -1.92
N GLU A 203 10.67 9.91 -1.29
CA GLU A 203 11.53 8.95 -2.01
C GLU A 203 10.70 7.91 -2.80
N PHE A 204 9.54 7.46 -2.29
CA PHE A 204 8.62 6.65 -3.09
C PHE A 204 8.10 7.40 -4.32
N ILE A 205 7.82 8.72 -4.18
CA ILE A 205 7.42 9.55 -5.34
C ILE A 205 8.56 9.64 -6.35
N LYS A 206 9.78 9.90 -5.91
CA LYS A 206 10.96 9.93 -6.79
C LYS A 206 11.19 8.60 -7.49
N GLN A 207 11.07 7.47 -6.78
CA GLN A 207 11.19 6.14 -7.37
C GLN A 207 10.14 5.91 -8.45
N GLY A 208 8.88 6.26 -8.19
CA GLY A 208 7.81 6.14 -9.17
C GLY A 208 8.07 6.94 -10.43
N ILE A 209 8.51 8.20 -10.30
CA ILE A 209 8.86 9.07 -11.43
C ILE A 209 10.06 8.49 -12.20
N ALA A 210 11.12 8.09 -11.50
CA ALA A 210 12.34 7.54 -12.13
C ALA A 210 12.08 6.24 -12.90
N ARG A 211 11.15 5.41 -12.40
CA ARG A 211 10.73 4.16 -13.05
C ARG A 211 9.65 4.37 -14.12
N GLY A 212 9.08 5.58 -14.24
CA GLY A 212 8.04 5.90 -15.20
C GLY A 212 6.72 5.16 -14.95
N VAL A 213 6.44 4.74 -13.72
CA VAL A 213 5.21 4.02 -13.39
C VAL A 213 4.00 4.97 -13.35
N MET A 214 2.81 4.40 -13.47
CA MET A 214 1.56 5.16 -13.47
C MET A 214 1.04 5.48 -12.07
N LYS A 215 1.46 4.71 -11.05
CA LYS A 215 0.86 4.76 -9.73
C LYS A 215 1.88 4.54 -8.61
N ILE A 216 1.63 5.21 -7.47
CA ILE A 216 2.32 4.93 -6.21
C ILE A 216 1.27 4.64 -5.15
N SER A 217 1.35 3.48 -4.52
CA SER A 217 0.52 3.10 -3.38
C SER A 217 1.31 3.30 -2.08
N LEU A 218 0.82 4.19 -1.23
CA LEU A 218 1.50 4.57 0.02
C LEU A 218 0.92 3.85 1.25
N GLY A 219 -0.03 2.91 1.05
CA GLY A 219 -0.68 2.20 2.14
C GLY A 219 -1.73 3.03 2.89
N ARG A 220 -2.28 2.48 4.00
CA ARG A 220 -3.53 2.91 4.63
C ARG A 220 -3.39 3.87 5.81
N THR A 221 -2.22 4.00 6.40
CA THR A 221 -2.00 4.84 7.59
C THR A 221 -1.55 6.26 7.25
N ALA A 222 -1.57 7.18 8.22
CA ALA A 222 -1.06 8.55 8.08
C ALA A 222 -1.68 9.33 6.91
N LEU A 223 -3.00 9.28 6.76
CA LEU A 223 -3.76 9.84 5.62
C LEU A 223 -3.49 11.34 5.39
N ASP A 224 -3.37 12.13 6.48
CA ASP A 224 -3.20 13.58 6.41
C ASP A 224 -1.88 14.00 5.73
N ILE A 225 -0.77 13.36 6.09
CA ILE A 225 0.52 13.68 5.46
C ILE A 225 0.55 13.21 3.99
N LYS A 226 0.05 12.03 3.71
CA LYS A 226 0.00 11.48 2.34
C LYS A 226 -0.87 12.33 1.43
N SER A 227 -2.05 12.76 1.91
CA SER A 227 -2.91 13.66 1.14
C SER A 227 -2.26 15.02 0.89
N SER A 228 -1.47 15.54 1.83
CA SER A 228 -0.73 16.79 1.64
C SER A 228 0.39 16.69 0.59
N LEU A 229 0.81 15.47 0.27
CA LEU A 229 1.81 15.19 -0.77
C LEU A 229 1.17 14.77 -2.10
N GLY A 230 -0.13 14.75 -2.23
CA GLY A 230 -0.83 14.47 -3.49
C GLY A 230 -1.60 13.15 -3.53
N ALA A 231 -1.49 12.31 -2.51
CA ALA A 231 -2.20 11.03 -2.50
C ALA A 231 -3.71 11.22 -2.26
N GLY A 232 -4.49 10.51 -3.06
CA GLY A 232 -5.94 10.38 -2.90
C GLY A 232 -6.34 9.06 -2.25
N PRO A 233 -7.51 9.00 -1.59
CA PRO A 233 -8.01 7.76 -1.00
C PRO A 233 -8.67 6.88 -2.05
N LYS A 234 -8.26 5.64 -2.13
CA LYS A 234 -8.92 4.59 -2.92
C LYS A 234 -9.59 3.60 -1.97
N ARG A 235 -10.88 3.39 -2.14
CA ARG A 235 -11.66 2.47 -1.30
C ARG A 235 -11.37 1.04 -1.68
N LEU A 236 -11.12 0.21 -0.69
CA LEU A 236 -10.92 -1.22 -0.84
C LEU A 236 -12.00 -1.99 -0.08
N VAL A 237 -12.46 -3.06 -0.68
CA VAL A 237 -13.45 -3.98 -0.11
C VAL A 237 -12.81 -5.34 0.09
N CYS A 238 -13.07 -5.94 1.23
CA CYS A 238 -12.76 -7.33 1.51
C CYS A 238 -14.05 -8.13 1.53
N HIS A 239 -14.07 -9.25 0.83
CA HIS A 239 -15.22 -10.18 0.81
C HIS A 239 -14.92 -11.35 1.72
N MET A 240 -15.75 -11.58 2.72
CA MET A 240 -15.59 -12.66 3.67
C MET A 240 -16.77 -13.63 3.63
N LYS A 241 -16.48 -14.93 3.67
CA LYS A 241 -17.46 -15.99 3.78
C LYS A 241 -17.17 -16.84 5.00
N VAL A 242 -18.20 -17.03 5.84
CA VAL A 242 -18.14 -17.91 7.01
C VAL A 242 -19.02 -19.11 6.73
N ASN A 243 -18.43 -20.31 6.67
CA ASN A 243 -19.15 -21.56 6.40
C ASN A 243 -19.71 -22.18 7.68
N ASN A 244 -20.95 -22.73 7.56
CA ASN A 244 -21.60 -23.56 8.58
C ASN A 244 -21.73 -22.93 9.98
N ARG A 245 -21.74 -21.59 10.10
CA ARG A 245 -21.91 -20.87 11.36
C ARG A 245 -22.84 -19.66 11.20
N PRO A 246 -24.16 -19.86 11.09
CA PRO A 246 -25.12 -18.79 10.77
C PRO A 246 -25.12 -17.66 11.82
N ILE A 247 -24.90 -17.96 13.09
CA ILE A 247 -24.83 -16.96 14.18
C ILE A 247 -23.59 -16.07 13.99
N ILE A 248 -22.42 -16.66 13.72
CA ILE A 248 -21.18 -15.91 13.48
C ILE A 248 -21.32 -15.08 12.22
N HIS A 249 -21.92 -15.63 11.17
CA HIS A 249 -22.19 -14.91 9.93
C HIS A 249 -23.07 -13.68 10.17
N SER A 250 -24.18 -13.83 10.93
CA SER A 250 -25.08 -12.72 11.24
C SER A 250 -24.41 -11.64 12.10
N LEU A 251 -23.60 -12.05 13.08
CA LEU A 251 -22.82 -11.13 13.92
C LEU A 251 -21.81 -10.35 13.07
N MET A 252 -21.06 -11.04 12.22
CA MET A 252 -20.06 -10.39 11.33
C MET A 252 -20.72 -9.44 10.34
N ARG A 253 -21.91 -9.77 9.84
CA ARG A 253 -22.68 -8.87 8.98
C ARG A 253 -23.11 -7.60 9.74
N ALA A 254 -23.56 -7.72 10.98
CA ALA A 254 -23.91 -6.58 11.80
C ALA A 254 -22.68 -5.68 12.10
N VAL A 255 -21.53 -6.28 12.39
CA VAL A 255 -20.27 -5.55 12.56
C VAL A 255 -19.87 -4.85 11.26
N ALA A 256 -19.91 -5.54 10.12
CA ALA A 256 -19.56 -4.98 8.82
C ALA A 256 -20.44 -3.78 8.45
N SER A 257 -21.75 -3.86 8.71
CA SER A 257 -22.69 -2.77 8.41
C SER A 257 -22.48 -1.52 9.29
N SER A 258 -21.88 -1.67 10.48
CA SER A 258 -21.57 -0.56 11.40
C SER A 258 -20.13 -0.05 11.30
N SER A 259 -19.28 -0.72 10.52
CA SER A 259 -17.82 -0.47 10.46
C SER A 259 -17.38 0.31 9.22
N SER A 260 -18.22 1.17 8.64
CA SER A 260 -17.76 2.01 7.54
C SER A 260 -16.63 2.94 7.98
N PRO A 261 -15.47 2.90 7.33
CA PRO A 261 -14.33 3.71 7.73
C PRO A 261 -14.67 5.20 7.58
N LYS A 262 -14.42 5.97 8.65
CA LYS A 262 -14.56 7.41 8.62
C LYS A 262 -13.32 8.02 7.96
N ILE A 263 -13.44 8.41 6.71
CA ILE A 263 -12.35 9.13 6.03
C ILE A 263 -12.34 10.57 6.57
N PRO A 264 -11.24 11.00 7.24
CA PRO A 264 -11.15 12.36 7.73
C PRO A 264 -11.12 13.34 6.54
N LYS A 265 -11.37 14.63 6.81
CA LYS A 265 -11.25 15.68 5.78
C LYS A 265 -9.79 15.76 5.31
N LEU A 266 -9.52 15.21 4.13
CA LEU A 266 -8.19 15.18 3.54
C LEU A 266 -7.78 16.55 2.98
N LYS A 267 -6.46 16.75 2.90
CA LYS A 267 -5.90 17.98 2.28
C LYS A 267 -5.98 17.84 0.75
N ARG A 268 -6.38 18.90 0.09
CA ARG A 268 -6.35 18.98 -1.38
C ARG A 268 -4.97 19.46 -1.80
N ALA A 269 -4.20 18.59 -2.41
CA ALA A 269 -2.85 18.90 -2.88
C ALA A 269 -2.82 19.42 -4.33
N TRP A 270 -3.83 19.09 -5.14
CA TRP A 270 -3.95 19.47 -6.56
C TRP A 270 -4.89 20.65 -6.74
N ASP A 271 -4.68 21.47 -7.77
CA ASP A 271 -5.63 22.48 -8.20
C ASP A 271 -6.84 21.84 -8.88
N ASP A 272 -8.03 22.44 -8.74
CA ASP A 272 -9.30 21.84 -9.20
C ASP A 272 -9.35 21.66 -10.74
N GLU A 273 -8.48 22.39 -11.49
CA GLU A 273 -8.31 22.25 -12.94
C GLU A 273 -7.41 21.07 -13.34
N LEU A 274 -6.61 20.54 -12.39
CA LEU A 274 -5.72 19.39 -12.56
C LEU A 274 -6.22 18.21 -11.72
N THR A 275 -7.54 17.96 -11.78
CA THR A 275 -8.08 16.72 -11.21
C THR A 275 -7.47 15.54 -11.93
N SER A 276 -6.65 14.76 -11.23
CA SER A 276 -6.08 13.48 -11.63
C SER A 276 -5.73 13.34 -13.13
N PRO A 277 -4.49 13.04 -13.51
CA PRO A 277 -4.06 12.92 -14.92
C PRO A 277 -4.96 12.02 -15.79
N LEU A 278 -5.74 11.14 -15.18
CA LEU A 278 -6.69 10.25 -15.87
C LEU A 278 -8.00 10.94 -16.30
N SER A 279 -8.31 12.18 -15.86
CA SER A 279 -9.48 12.90 -16.31
C SER A 279 -9.27 13.65 -17.63
N ILE A 280 -8.06 13.71 -18.16
CA ILE A 280 -7.72 14.41 -19.40
C ILE A 280 -7.96 13.52 -20.63
N SER A 281 -7.94 12.19 -20.51
CA SER A 281 -8.13 11.29 -21.66
C SER A 281 -9.59 11.04 -22.07
N SER A 282 -10.57 11.59 -21.37
CA SER A 282 -12.01 11.43 -21.70
C SER A 282 -12.62 12.64 -22.43
N ARG A 283 -11.80 13.59 -22.89
CA ARG A 283 -12.24 14.77 -23.66
C ARG A 283 -11.61 14.84 -25.07
N SER A 284 -11.43 13.70 -25.72
CA SER A 284 -11.12 13.70 -27.17
C SER A 284 -11.98 12.68 -27.89
#